data_10cd85a8809d38ea27a81a8b7a57ddca
#
_entry.id   10cd85a8809d38ea27a81a8b7a57ddca
#
_cell.length_a   1.000
_cell.length_b   1.000
_cell.length_c   1.000
_cell.angle_alpha   90.00
_cell.angle_beta   90.00
_cell.angle_gamma   90.00
#
_symmetry.space_group_name_H-M   'P 1'
#
loop_
_entity.id
_entity.type
_entity.pdbx_description
1 polymer ?
#
loop_
_entity_poly.entity_id
_entity_poly.type
_entity_poly.pdbx_seq_one_letter_code
_entity_poly.pdbx_strand_id
1 'polypeptide(L)'
;RKESSAASDVYKRQIFNGTTTRKQASRSSVELVFDNADHRAGGQWNQFGEIAVRRVLTRDGTSSYFINNQPVRRRDVQDVFLGTGLGPRAYAIIGQGTISRIIESKPEELRLFLEEAAGVSKYKERRRETENRLSDTRENLTRVEDILRELNANLDKLEKQAEVASRYNTCLLYTSDAADDSLR
;
A
#
# COMPACT_ATOMS: atom_id res chain seq x y z
N ARG A 1 23.36 -0.93 -3.24
CA ARG A 1 23.72 -0.65 -4.66
C ARG A 1 24.00 -1.89 -5.50
N LYS A 2 24.20 -3.09 -4.93
CA LYS A 2 24.41 -4.34 -5.68
C LYS A 2 23.12 -5.06 -6.11
N GLU A 3 22.00 -4.80 -5.45
CA GLU A 3 20.68 -5.39 -5.80
C GLU A 3 20.10 -4.84 -7.11
N SER A 4 20.44 -3.62 -7.49
CA SER A 4 19.99 -2.97 -8.74
C SER A 4 20.54 -3.67 -10.00
N SER A 5 21.74 -4.27 -9.94
CA SER A 5 22.37 -4.93 -11.08
C SER A 5 21.72 -6.29 -11.39
N ALA A 6 21.46 -7.11 -10.37
CA ALA A 6 20.83 -8.42 -10.54
C ALA A 6 19.37 -8.33 -11.04
N ALA A 7 18.60 -7.36 -10.55
CA ALA A 7 17.26 -7.10 -11.02
C ALA A 7 17.24 -6.67 -12.50
N SER A 8 18.16 -5.80 -12.91
CA SER A 8 18.31 -5.37 -14.32
C SER A 8 18.60 -6.55 -15.26
N ASP A 9 19.40 -7.53 -14.84
CA ASP A 9 19.73 -8.68 -15.66
C ASP A 9 18.57 -9.68 -15.80
N VAL A 10 17.73 -9.80 -14.78
CA VAL A 10 16.51 -10.62 -14.86
C VAL A 10 15.53 -10.04 -15.89
N TYR A 11 15.34 -8.73 -15.94
CA TYR A 11 14.44 -8.09 -16.91
C TYR A 11 14.96 -8.24 -18.35
N LYS A 12 16.27 -8.12 -18.56
CA LYS A 12 16.88 -8.31 -19.87
C LYS A 12 16.65 -9.71 -20.45
N ARG A 13 16.58 -10.74 -19.59
CA ARG A 13 16.32 -12.13 -20.02
C ARG A 13 14.86 -12.40 -20.40
N GLN A 14 13.91 -11.59 -19.91
CA GLN A 14 12.49 -11.75 -20.19
C GLN A 14 12.04 -11.08 -21.50
N ILE A 15 12.88 -10.22 -22.08
CA ILE A 15 12.59 -9.52 -23.32
C ILE A 15 13.54 -10.01 -24.40
N PHE A 16 13.03 -10.30 -25.60
CA PHE A 16 13.83 -10.77 -26.73
C PHE A 16 14.94 -9.75 -27.05
N ASN A 17 16.19 -10.20 -26.97
CA ASN A 17 17.38 -9.35 -27.14
C ASN A 17 17.79 -9.14 -28.61
N GLY A 18 17.10 -9.77 -29.54
CA GLY A 18 17.45 -9.73 -30.94
C GLY A 18 18.43 -10.86 -31.33
N THR A 19 18.63 -11.01 -32.61
CA THR A 19 19.61 -11.89 -33.26
C THR A 19 20.34 -11.11 -34.33
N THR A 20 21.25 -11.74 -35.04
CA THR A 20 21.93 -11.14 -36.20
C THR A 20 20.96 -10.69 -37.30
N THR A 21 19.77 -11.30 -37.38
CA THR A 21 18.77 -11.06 -38.42
C THR A 21 17.52 -10.32 -37.91
N ARG A 22 17.25 -10.32 -36.58
CA ARG A 22 16.05 -9.71 -35.99
C ARG A 22 16.42 -8.65 -34.95
N LYS A 23 15.79 -7.49 -35.03
CA LYS A 23 15.95 -6.40 -34.05
C LYS A 23 15.43 -6.81 -32.67
N GLN A 24 16.04 -6.27 -31.64
CA GLN A 24 15.58 -6.44 -30.25
C GLN A 24 14.18 -5.89 -30.06
N ALA A 25 13.39 -6.56 -29.23
CA ALA A 25 12.06 -6.07 -28.85
C ALA A 25 12.17 -4.97 -27.77
N SER A 26 11.31 -3.95 -27.83
CA SER A 26 11.28 -2.88 -26.82
C SER A 26 10.54 -3.29 -25.54
N ARG A 27 9.60 -4.22 -25.67
CA ARG A 27 8.76 -4.71 -24.57
C ARG A 27 8.41 -6.18 -24.74
N SER A 28 8.00 -6.80 -23.63
CA SER A 28 7.41 -8.14 -23.57
C SER A 28 6.05 -8.04 -22.87
N SER A 29 5.07 -8.81 -23.31
CA SER A 29 3.77 -8.92 -22.66
C SER A 29 3.36 -10.36 -22.52
N VAL A 30 2.75 -10.69 -21.38
CA VAL A 30 2.10 -11.97 -21.12
C VAL A 30 0.68 -11.68 -20.66
N GLU A 31 -0.26 -12.38 -21.22
CA GLU A 31 -1.69 -12.29 -20.90
C GLU A 31 -2.23 -13.67 -20.58
N LEU A 32 -2.96 -13.79 -19.49
CA LEU A 32 -3.67 -14.99 -19.06
C LEU A 32 -5.15 -14.66 -19.01
N VAL A 33 -5.96 -15.45 -19.67
CA VAL A 33 -7.42 -15.31 -19.67
C VAL A 33 -8.01 -16.45 -18.84
N PHE A 34 -8.86 -16.10 -17.88
CA PHE A 34 -9.53 -17.01 -16.98
C PHE A 34 -11.04 -16.94 -17.23
N ASP A 35 -11.67 -18.08 -17.32
CA ASP A 35 -13.13 -18.19 -17.31
C ASP A 35 -13.66 -17.90 -15.90
N ASN A 36 -14.63 -17.03 -15.78
CA ASN A 36 -15.31 -16.66 -14.55
C ASN A 36 -16.84 -16.78 -14.71
N ALA A 37 -17.30 -17.70 -15.53
CA ALA A 37 -18.74 -17.94 -15.73
C ALA A 37 -19.48 -18.24 -14.41
N ASP A 38 -18.79 -18.90 -13.47
CA ASP A 38 -19.31 -19.20 -12.12
C ASP A 38 -19.30 -17.98 -11.18
N HIS A 39 -18.82 -16.82 -11.59
CA HIS A 39 -18.70 -15.61 -10.76
C HIS A 39 -17.96 -15.82 -9.43
N ARG A 40 -16.89 -16.61 -9.45
CA ARG A 40 -16.07 -16.95 -8.26
C ARG A 40 -14.95 -15.96 -7.99
N ALA A 41 -14.65 -15.05 -8.90
CA ALA A 41 -13.66 -13.99 -8.71
C ALA A 41 -14.10 -13.02 -7.62
N GLY A 42 -13.16 -12.58 -6.80
CA GLY A 42 -13.45 -11.63 -5.72
C GLY A 42 -13.55 -10.18 -6.21
N GLY A 43 -14.33 -9.36 -5.49
CA GLY A 43 -14.36 -7.91 -5.68
C GLY A 43 -15.06 -7.45 -6.97
N GLN A 44 -14.58 -6.33 -7.51
CA GLN A 44 -15.17 -5.68 -8.69
C GLN A 44 -15.09 -6.52 -9.99
N TRP A 45 -14.20 -7.52 -10.03
CA TRP A 45 -13.98 -8.36 -11.21
C TRP A 45 -15.02 -9.47 -11.33
N ASN A 46 -15.82 -9.71 -10.30
CA ASN A 46 -16.86 -10.76 -10.29
C ASN A 46 -17.97 -10.54 -11.31
N GLN A 47 -18.18 -9.31 -11.76
CA GLN A 47 -19.19 -8.97 -12.77
C GLN A 47 -18.84 -9.42 -14.19
N PHE A 48 -17.57 -9.77 -14.44
CA PHE A 48 -17.11 -10.18 -15.78
C PHE A 48 -17.10 -11.70 -15.90
N GLY A 49 -17.61 -12.24 -17.01
CA GLY A 49 -17.57 -13.67 -17.31
C GLY A 49 -16.16 -14.18 -17.66
N GLU A 50 -15.27 -13.27 -18.09
CA GLU A 50 -13.86 -13.56 -18.35
C GLU A 50 -12.97 -12.52 -17.65
N ILE A 51 -11.84 -12.99 -17.14
CA ILE A 51 -10.84 -12.14 -16.50
C ILE A 51 -9.51 -12.30 -17.23
N ALA A 52 -9.12 -11.27 -17.97
CA ALA A 52 -7.85 -11.20 -18.68
C ALA A 52 -6.83 -10.45 -17.83
N VAL A 53 -5.80 -11.14 -17.35
CA VAL A 53 -4.70 -10.54 -16.57
C VAL A 53 -3.48 -10.42 -17.45
N ARG A 54 -3.02 -9.19 -17.68
CA ARG A 54 -1.88 -8.88 -18.55
C ARG A 54 -0.78 -8.16 -17.78
N ARG A 55 0.45 -8.63 -18.00
CA ARG A 55 1.66 -7.94 -17.56
C ARG A 55 2.45 -7.48 -18.77
N VAL A 56 2.84 -6.22 -18.77
CA VAL A 56 3.73 -5.63 -19.78
C VAL A 56 5.05 -5.25 -19.09
N LEU A 57 6.16 -5.69 -19.67
CA LEU A 57 7.50 -5.41 -19.18
C LEU A 57 8.27 -4.63 -20.25
N THR A 58 8.86 -3.52 -19.88
CA THR A 58 9.69 -2.67 -20.75
C THR A 58 11.18 -2.82 -20.40
N ARG A 59 12.08 -2.42 -21.31
CA ARG A 59 13.53 -2.59 -21.12
C ARG A 59 14.14 -1.75 -20.01
N ASP A 60 13.49 -0.68 -19.64
CA ASP A 60 13.82 0.17 -18.48
C ASP A 60 13.52 -0.49 -17.13
N GLY A 61 12.95 -1.72 -17.16
CA GLY A 61 12.59 -2.48 -15.95
C GLY A 61 11.20 -2.18 -15.41
N THR A 62 10.43 -1.30 -16.08
CA THR A 62 9.07 -0.97 -15.66
C THR A 62 8.12 -2.13 -15.96
N SER A 63 7.35 -2.55 -14.96
CA SER A 63 6.28 -3.55 -15.09
C SER A 63 4.93 -2.89 -14.90
N SER A 64 4.08 -2.96 -15.91
CA SER A 64 2.69 -2.50 -15.85
C SER A 64 1.75 -3.70 -15.84
N TYR A 65 0.70 -3.61 -15.05
CA TYR A 65 -0.29 -4.67 -14.87
C TYR A 65 -1.67 -4.19 -15.28
N PHE A 66 -2.43 -5.08 -15.89
CA PHE A 66 -3.77 -4.78 -16.37
C PHE A 66 -4.70 -5.96 -16.05
N ILE A 67 -5.94 -5.66 -15.69
CA ILE A 67 -7.04 -6.63 -15.60
C ILE A 67 -8.15 -6.10 -16.50
N ASN A 68 -8.59 -6.91 -17.46
CA ASN A 68 -9.59 -6.54 -18.48
C ASN A 68 -9.25 -5.18 -19.15
N ASN A 69 -7.99 -4.99 -19.54
CA ASN A 69 -7.42 -3.75 -20.08
C ASN A 69 -7.40 -2.52 -19.14
N GLN A 70 -7.88 -2.64 -17.93
CA GLN A 70 -7.79 -1.57 -16.94
C GLN A 70 -6.43 -1.63 -16.22
N PRO A 71 -5.69 -0.51 -16.10
CA PRO A 71 -4.43 -0.48 -15.39
C PRO A 71 -4.67 -0.69 -13.88
N VAL A 72 -3.91 -1.60 -13.30
CA VAL A 72 -4.02 -1.98 -11.89
C VAL A 72 -2.65 -2.07 -11.24
N ARG A 73 -2.61 -2.08 -9.92
CA ARG A 73 -1.37 -2.30 -9.17
C ARG A 73 -1.03 -3.78 -9.14
N ARG A 74 0.26 -4.10 -9.02
CA ARG A 74 0.73 -5.48 -8.84
C ARG A 74 -0.02 -6.21 -7.71
N ARG A 75 -0.36 -5.50 -6.65
CA ARG A 75 -1.09 -6.03 -5.52
C ARG A 75 -2.50 -6.47 -5.88
N ASP A 76 -3.22 -5.68 -6.67
CA ASP A 76 -4.58 -6.00 -7.12
C ASP A 76 -4.59 -7.31 -7.92
N VAL A 77 -3.55 -7.54 -8.76
CA VAL A 77 -3.36 -8.82 -9.45
C VAL A 77 -3.09 -9.96 -8.47
N GLN A 78 -2.25 -9.75 -7.46
CA GLN A 78 -1.99 -10.76 -6.45
C GLN A 78 -3.25 -11.13 -5.66
N ASP A 79 -4.09 -10.15 -5.33
CA ASP A 79 -5.34 -10.34 -4.59
C ASP A 79 -6.35 -11.20 -5.37
N VAL A 80 -6.39 -11.07 -6.70
CA VAL A 80 -7.23 -11.94 -7.56
C VAL A 80 -6.79 -13.39 -7.45
N PHE A 81 -5.48 -13.66 -7.36
CA PHE A 81 -4.94 -15.02 -7.31
C PHE A 81 -4.81 -15.61 -5.89
N LEU A 82 -4.99 -14.80 -4.85
CA LEU A 82 -4.90 -15.26 -3.46
C LEU A 82 -6.03 -16.26 -3.14
N GLY A 83 -5.65 -17.45 -2.72
CA GLY A 83 -6.59 -18.54 -2.39
C GLY A 83 -7.12 -19.33 -3.59
N THR A 84 -6.62 -19.05 -4.81
CA THR A 84 -6.96 -19.83 -6.00
C THR A 84 -5.97 -20.97 -6.29
N GLY A 85 -4.88 -21.05 -5.54
CA GLY A 85 -3.76 -21.96 -5.82
C GLY A 85 -2.84 -21.50 -6.96
N LEU A 86 -3.12 -20.36 -7.58
CA LEU A 86 -2.30 -19.74 -8.65
C LEU A 86 -1.42 -18.59 -8.15
N GLY A 87 -1.43 -18.34 -6.85
CA GLY A 87 -0.65 -17.28 -6.20
C GLY A 87 0.87 -17.52 -6.20
N PRO A 88 1.64 -16.72 -5.47
CA PRO A 88 3.10 -16.84 -5.41
C PRO A 88 3.61 -18.17 -4.86
N ARG A 89 2.79 -18.89 -4.11
CA ARG A 89 2.99 -20.25 -3.62
C ARG A 89 2.06 -21.23 -4.31
N ALA A 90 1.99 -21.12 -5.65
CA ALA A 90 1.09 -21.91 -6.47
C ALA A 90 1.33 -23.42 -6.23
N TYR A 91 0.27 -24.12 -5.90
CA TYR A 91 0.21 -25.58 -5.91
C TYR A 91 -0.58 -26.12 -7.13
N ALA A 92 -1.35 -25.27 -7.80
CA ALA A 92 -2.08 -25.64 -9.00
C ALA A 92 -1.20 -25.78 -10.23
N ILE A 93 -0.05 -25.08 -10.26
CA ILE A 93 0.96 -25.19 -11.31
C ILE A 93 2.28 -25.63 -10.69
N ILE A 94 2.66 -26.87 -10.90
CA ILE A 94 3.89 -27.46 -10.38
C ILE A 94 4.98 -27.32 -11.45
N GLY A 95 5.91 -26.38 -11.24
CA GLY A 95 7.07 -26.22 -12.12
C GLY A 95 8.15 -27.27 -11.83
N GLN A 96 9.11 -27.37 -12.74
CA GLN A 96 10.25 -28.26 -12.58
C GLN A 96 11.04 -27.94 -11.29
N GLY A 97 11.34 -28.97 -10.49
CA GLY A 97 12.07 -28.83 -9.21
C GLY A 97 11.21 -28.33 -8.03
N THR A 98 9.95 -28.00 -8.23
CA THR A 98 9.08 -27.54 -7.15
C THR A 98 8.80 -28.66 -6.14
N ILE A 99 8.61 -29.89 -6.61
CA ILE A 99 8.35 -31.07 -5.74
C ILE A 99 9.56 -31.34 -4.85
N SER A 100 10.77 -31.40 -5.41
CA SER A 100 11.99 -31.62 -4.64
C SER A 100 12.17 -30.54 -3.57
N ARG A 101 11.95 -29.29 -3.92
CA ARG A 101 12.01 -28.17 -2.98
C ARG A 101 10.96 -28.27 -1.87
N ILE A 102 9.75 -28.75 -2.15
CA ILE A 102 8.71 -28.95 -1.12
C ILE A 102 9.13 -30.08 -0.18
N ILE A 103 9.70 -31.19 -0.69
CA ILE A 103 10.15 -32.31 0.11
C ILE A 103 11.31 -31.91 1.04
N GLU A 104 12.21 -31.06 0.56
CA GLU A 104 13.38 -30.56 1.30
C GLU A 104 13.06 -29.35 2.18
N SER A 105 11.83 -28.82 2.11
CA SER A 105 11.40 -27.63 2.84
C SER A 105 11.30 -27.87 4.34
N LYS A 106 11.58 -26.81 5.10
CA LYS A 106 11.37 -26.82 6.55
C LYS A 106 9.87 -26.88 6.89
N PRO A 107 9.49 -27.38 8.08
CA PRO A 107 8.10 -27.50 8.51
C PRO A 107 7.30 -26.17 8.41
N GLU A 108 7.96 -25.02 8.65
CA GLU A 108 7.34 -23.71 8.54
C GLU A 108 6.95 -23.37 7.10
N GLU A 109 7.77 -23.77 6.12
CA GLU A 109 7.47 -23.57 4.71
C GLU A 109 6.36 -24.50 4.23
N LEU A 110 6.37 -25.77 4.66
CA LEU A 110 5.29 -26.72 4.38
C LEU A 110 3.95 -26.24 4.93
N ARG A 111 3.94 -25.66 6.12
CA ARG A 111 2.75 -25.04 6.69
C ARG A 111 2.17 -23.95 5.79
N LEU A 112 2.99 -23.14 5.15
CA LEU A 112 2.53 -22.08 4.25
C LEU A 112 1.86 -22.64 2.99
N PHE A 113 2.33 -23.78 2.47
CA PHE A 113 1.66 -24.47 1.36
C PHE A 113 0.29 -25.05 1.79
N LEU A 114 0.20 -25.61 2.98
CA LEU A 114 -1.07 -26.10 3.52
C LEU A 114 -2.07 -24.97 3.76
N GLU A 115 -1.60 -23.83 4.28
CA GLU A 115 -2.43 -22.64 4.47
C GLU A 115 -2.95 -22.08 3.15
N GLU A 116 -2.14 -22.08 2.09
CA GLU A 116 -2.57 -21.69 0.75
C GLU A 116 -3.60 -22.66 0.18
N ALA A 117 -3.37 -23.97 0.31
CA ALA A 117 -4.32 -25.00 -0.12
C ALA A 117 -5.66 -24.93 0.62
N ALA A 118 -5.63 -24.55 1.90
CA ALA A 118 -6.82 -24.35 2.72
C ALA A 118 -7.52 -22.98 2.46
N GLY A 119 -6.96 -22.12 1.58
CA GLY A 119 -7.51 -20.78 1.28
C GLY A 119 -7.41 -19.78 2.43
N VAL A 120 -6.62 -20.08 3.47
CA VAL A 120 -6.49 -19.23 4.67
C VAL A 120 -5.54 -18.05 4.46
N SER A 121 -4.63 -18.15 3.51
CA SER A 121 -3.60 -17.12 3.21
C SER A 121 -4.20 -15.74 2.91
N LYS A 122 -5.35 -15.69 2.22
CA LYS A 122 -6.08 -14.44 1.95
C LYS A 122 -6.52 -13.71 3.23
N TYR A 123 -7.03 -14.45 4.20
CA TYR A 123 -7.46 -13.88 5.48
C TYR A 123 -6.27 -13.42 6.32
N LYS A 124 -5.19 -14.21 6.35
CA LYS A 124 -3.95 -13.85 7.05
C LYS A 124 -3.33 -12.57 6.50
N GLU A 125 -3.25 -12.42 5.18
CA GLU A 125 -2.69 -11.22 4.58
C GLU A 125 -3.54 -9.98 4.87
N ARG A 126 -4.87 -10.09 4.77
CA ARG A 126 -5.79 -9.01 5.14
C ARG A 126 -5.70 -8.63 6.62
N ARG A 127 -5.59 -9.64 7.49
CA ARG A 127 -5.40 -9.41 8.93
C ARG A 127 -4.10 -8.64 9.18
N ARG A 128 -2.99 -9.09 8.62
CA ARG A 128 -1.69 -8.42 8.75
C ARG A 128 -1.72 -6.97 8.26
N GLU A 129 -2.39 -6.73 7.13
CA GLU A 129 -2.57 -5.38 6.63
C GLU A 129 -3.37 -4.50 7.59
N THR A 130 -4.44 -5.04 8.14
CA THR A 130 -5.26 -4.32 9.12
C THR A 130 -4.48 -4.02 10.40
N GLU A 131 -3.70 -4.97 10.89
CA GLU A 131 -2.81 -4.79 12.05
C GLU A 131 -1.79 -3.68 11.81
N ASN A 132 -1.15 -3.64 10.63
CA ASN A 132 -0.23 -2.56 10.26
C ASN A 132 -0.94 -1.20 10.22
N ARG A 133 -2.11 -1.12 9.57
CA ARG A 133 -2.89 0.13 9.51
C ARG A 133 -3.33 0.61 10.88
N LEU A 134 -3.67 -0.31 11.78
CA LEU A 134 -4.01 0.03 13.17
C LEU A 134 -2.80 0.58 13.92
N SER A 135 -1.62 -0.01 13.71
CA SER A 135 -0.37 0.50 14.29
C SER A 135 -0.07 1.92 13.80
N ASP A 136 -0.11 2.16 12.49
CA ASP A 136 0.11 3.48 11.89
C ASP A 136 -0.90 4.51 12.41
N THR A 137 -2.16 4.09 12.57
CA THR A 137 -3.21 4.97 13.10
C THR A 137 -2.97 5.33 14.57
N ARG A 138 -2.49 4.39 15.39
CA ARG A 138 -2.13 4.66 16.79
C ARG A 138 -1.00 5.68 16.90
N GLU A 139 0.04 5.53 16.06
CA GLU A 139 1.13 6.51 16.03
C GLU A 139 0.64 7.91 15.63
N ASN A 140 -0.25 7.98 14.62
CA ASN A 140 -0.85 9.25 14.21
C ASN A 140 -1.71 9.86 15.32
N LEU A 141 -2.49 9.06 16.06
CA LEU A 141 -3.27 9.54 17.20
C LEU A 141 -2.38 10.11 18.29
N THR A 142 -1.30 9.43 18.66
CA THR A 142 -0.35 9.94 19.65
C THR A 142 0.21 11.30 19.22
N ARG A 143 0.57 11.47 17.96
CA ARG A 143 1.04 12.75 17.42
C ARG A 143 -0.02 13.86 17.53
N VAL A 144 -1.28 13.53 17.22
CA VAL A 144 -2.39 14.49 17.35
C VAL A 144 -2.62 14.86 18.81
N GLU A 145 -2.55 13.92 19.72
CA GLU A 145 -2.67 14.18 21.17
C GLU A 145 -1.56 15.10 21.68
N ASP A 146 -0.33 14.94 21.21
CA ASP A 146 0.79 15.83 21.57
C ASP A 146 0.56 17.25 21.05
N ILE A 147 0.10 17.41 19.82
CA ILE A 147 -0.25 18.72 19.25
C ILE A 147 -1.40 19.37 20.04
N LEU A 148 -2.44 18.62 20.38
CA LEU A 148 -3.55 19.14 21.19
C LEU A 148 -3.08 19.59 22.58
N ARG A 149 -2.18 18.85 23.21
CA ARG A 149 -1.58 19.22 24.49
C ARG A 149 -0.81 20.54 24.41
N GLU A 150 -0.01 20.70 23.34
CA GLU A 150 0.72 21.95 23.09
C GLU A 150 -0.21 23.13 22.83
N LEU A 151 -1.24 22.94 22.00
CA LEU A 151 -2.25 23.97 21.71
C LEU A 151 -3.00 24.41 22.98
N ASN A 152 -3.41 23.47 23.82
CA ASN A 152 -4.09 23.78 25.08
C ASN A 152 -3.19 24.58 26.02
N ALA A 153 -1.90 24.19 26.12
CA ALA A 153 -0.94 24.94 26.94
C ALA A 153 -0.71 26.38 26.41
N ASN A 154 -0.75 26.58 25.10
CA ASN A 154 -0.65 27.91 24.49
C ASN A 154 -1.95 28.71 24.71
N LEU A 155 -3.11 28.10 24.62
CA LEU A 155 -4.41 28.73 24.93
C LEU A 155 -4.43 29.23 26.37
N ASP A 156 -4.02 28.41 27.34
CA ASP A 156 -3.96 28.80 28.77
C ASP A 156 -3.07 30.00 28.99
N LYS A 157 -1.92 30.10 28.28
CA LYS A 157 -1.05 31.26 28.33
C LYS A 157 -1.68 32.52 27.77
N LEU A 158 -2.31 32.38 26.59
CA LEU A 158 -2.97 33.51 25.91
C LEU A 158 -4.16 34.01 26.70
N GLU A 159 -4.93 33.13 27.33
CA GLU A 159 -6.05 33.51 28.19
C GLU A 159 -5.62 34.34 29.37
N LYS A 160 -4.55 33.92 30.07
CA LYS A 160 -3.92 34.71 31.15
C LYS A 160 -3.42 36.06 30.68
N GLN A 161 -2.78 36.12 29.51
CA GLN A 161 -2.31 37.37 28.93
C GLN A 161 -3.47 38.30 28.54
N ALA A 162 -4.53 37.75 27.98
CA ALA A 162 -5.75 38.50 27.63
C ALA A 162 -6.42 39.09 28.86
N GLU A 163 -6.47 38.34 29.96
CA GLU A 163 -7.02 38.84 31.24
C GLU A 163 -6.21 40.03 31.78
N VAL A 164 -4.86 39.91 31.77
CA VAL A 164 -4.01 41.01 32.20
C VAL A 164 -4.16 42.23 31.28
N ALA A 165 -4.20 42.04 29.97
CA ALA A 165 -4.37 43.12 28.99
C ALA A 165 -5.75 43.82 29.16
N SER A 166 -6.81 43.04 29.43
CA SER A 166 -8.13 43.56 29.69
C SER A 166 -8.15 44.45 30.97
N ARG A 167 -7.54 43.98 32.03
CA ARG A 167 -7.40 44.76 33.28
C ARG A 167 -6.59 46.05 33.06
N TYR A 168 -5.51 45.98 32.28
CA TYR A 168 -4.70 47.13 31.94
C TYR A 168 -5.48 48.17 31.14
N ASN A 169 -6.24 47.76 30.12
CA ASN A 169 -7.07 48.63 29.31
C ASN A 169 -8.18 49.31 30.14
N THR A 170 -8.80 48.56 31.04
CA THR A 170 -9.81 49.12 31.97
C THR A 170 -9.21 50.18 32.88
N CYS A 171 -8.01 49.94 33.39
CA CYS A 171 -7.30 50.90 34.25
C CYS A 171 -6.89 52.16 33.47
N LEU A 172 -6.42 52.03 32.21
CA LEU A 172 -6.06 53.14 31.33
C LEU A 172 -7.28 54.05 31.03
N LEU A 173 -8.42 53.44 30.70
CA LEU A 173 -9.66 54.18 30.45
C LEU A 173 -10.10 54.97 31.68
N TYR A 174 -10.02 54.35 32.85
CA TYR A 174 -10.36 55.00 34.10
C TYR A 174 -9.45 56.20 34.47
N THR A 175 -8.12 56.10 34.19
CA THR A 175 -7.17 57.19 34.41
C THR A 175 -7.31 58.31 33.39
N SER A 176 -7.65 58.02 32.15
CA SER A 176 -7.92 58.99 31.09
C SER A 176 -9.18 59.82 31.40
N ASP A 177 -10.24 59.13 31.83
CA ASP A 177 -11.54 59.77 32.16
C ASP A 177 -11.42 60.69 33.40
N ALA A 178 -10.63 60.24 34.41
CA ALA A 178 -10.33 61.05 35.59
C ALA A 178 -9.46 62.28 35.30
N ALA A 179 -8.58 62.21 34.32
CA ALA A 179 -7.77 63.33 33.85
C ALA A 179 -8.61 64.38 33.10
N ASP A 180 -9.55 63.97 32.30
CA ASP A 180 -10.47 64.85 31.54
C ASP A 180 -11.45 65.58 32.51
N ASP A 181 -11.91 64.91 33.55
CA ASP A 181 -12.79 65.49 34.59
C ASP A 181 -12.08 66.53 35.48
N SER A 182 -10.74 66.40 35.63
CA SER A 182 -9.92 67.35 36.39
C SER A 182 -9.56 68.64 35.65
N LEU A 183 -9.81 68.68 34.32
CA LEU A 183 -9.58 69.83 33.43
C LEU A 183 -10.89 70.64 33.16
N ARG A 184 -12.02 70.25 33.71
CA ARG A 184 -13.29 70.97 33.69
C ARG A 184 -13.53 71.69 34.99
#